data_f786cb80eda89c30ec0ceb52d7588c33
#
_entry.id   f786cb80eda89c30ec0ceb52d7588c33
#
_cell.length_a   1.000
_cell.length_b   1.000
_cell.length_c   1.000
_cell.angle_alpha   90.00
_cell.angle_beta   90.00
_cell.angle_gamma   90.00
#
_symmetry.space_group_name_H-M   'P 1'
#
loop_
_entity.id
_entity.type
_entity.pdbx_description
1 polymer ?
#
loop_
_entity_poly.entity_id
_entity_poly.type
_entity_poly.pdbx_seq_one_letter_code
_entity_poly.pdbx_strand_id
1 'polypeptide(L)'
;MIFKRKIYDELLRWKRTDEGRTAVLIQGARRVGKSTVAEEFATNEYDTHILVDFAACSSEIRDLFNDVSDLNRIFMRLQLEYGIELRERKSVIIFDEVQLAPKARQAIKYLVKDGRYDYIETGSLISIRKNVKDILIPSEEVKLHMYPMDYEEFKWALGDTATINLLQGCFHNRTSLGD
;
A
#
# COMPACT_ATOMS: atom_id res chain seq x y z
N MET A 1 -15.78 -8.21 5.71
CA MET A 1 -15.21 -9.42 5.04
C MET A 1 -14.19 -8.90 4.05
N ILE A 2 -12.92 -9.29 4.20
CA ILE A 2 -11.84 -8.87 3.31
C ILE A 2 -11.63 -10.01 2.33
N PHE A 3 -11.56 -9.70 1.03
CA PHE A 3 -11.42 -10.70 -0.02
C PHE A 3 -9.94 -10.89 -0.38
N LYS A 4 -9.53 -12.15 -0.59
CA LYS A 4 -8.18 -12.47 -1.07
C LYS A 4 -7.90 -11.76 -2.40
N ARG A 5 -6.76 -11.07 -2.50
CA ARG A 5 -6.32 -10.34 -3.68
C ARG A 5 -4.90 -10.76 -4.07
N LYS A 6 -4.64 -10.88 -5.36
CA LYS A 6 -3.31 -11.28 -5.88
C LYS A 6 -2.21 -10.29 -5.50
N ILE A 7 -2.54 -9.01 -5.42
CA ILE A 7 -1.59 -7.97 -5.01
C ILE A 7 -1.03 -8.19 -3.60
N TYR A 8 -1.73 -8.95 -2.74
CA TYR A 8 -1.21 -9.29 -1.40
C TYR A 8 0.08 -10.11 -1.49
N ASP A 9 0.16 -11.05 -2.43
CA ASP A 9 1.37 -11.85 -2.65
C ASP A 9 2.53 -11.00 -3.21
N GLU A 10 2.22 -9.94 -3.98
CA GLU A 10 3.21 -8.98 -4.45
C GLU A 10 3.76 -8.11 -3.31
N LEU A 11 2.88 -7.69 -2.38
CA LEU A 11 3.29 -6.98 -1.16
C LEU A 11 4.17 -7.87 -0.26
N LEU A 12 3.83 -9.15 -0.09
CA LEU A 12 4.67 -10.10 0.64
C LEU A 12 6.04 -10.25 0.00
N ARG A 13 6.10 -10.33 -1.33
CA ARG A 13 7.37 -10.41 -2.05
C ARG A 13 8.19 -9.14 -1.83
N TRP A 14 7.58 -7.96 -1.99
CA TRP A 14 8.23 -6.69 -1.71
C TRP A 14 8.82 -6.65 -0.30
N LYS A 15 8.01 -6.93 0.72
CA LYS A 15 8.47 -6.91 2.13
C LYS A 15 9.70 -7.81 2.35
N ARG A 16 9.70 -9.03 1.76
CA ARG A 16 10.76 -10.02 1.94
C ARG A 16 12.04 -9.69 1.17
N THR A 17 11.92 -9.11 -0.02
CA THR A 17 13.08 -8.87 -0.90
C THR A 17 13.67 -7.49 -0.74
N ASP A 18 12.85 -6.52 -0.35
CA ASP A 18 13.25 -5.12 -0.30
C ASP A 18 13.84 -4.70 1.05
N GLU A 19 13.39 -5.32 2.13
CA GLU A 19 13.89 -5.09 3.49
C GLU A 19 13.89 -3.62 3.92
N GLY A 20 12.89 -2.84 3.45
CA GLY A 20 12.71 -1.42 3.77
C GLY A 20 13.58 -0.45 2.98
N ARG A 21 14.20 -0.90 1.88
CA ARG A 21 14.99 -0.02 0.99
C ARG A 21 14.14 0.86 0.10
N THR A 22 12.88 0.49 -0.10
CA THR A 22 11.91 1.29 -0.86
C THR A 22 10.55 1.33 -0.14
N ALA A 23 9.76 2.34 -0.44
CA ALA A 23 8.32 2.33 -0.19
C ALA A 23 7.59 1.60 -1.32
N VAL A 24 6.37 1.14 -1.07
CA VAL A 24 5.50 0.60 -2.12
C VAL A 24 4.30 1.51 -2.36
N LEU A 25 4.07 1.90 -3.62
CA LEU A 25 2.89 2.63 -4.04
C LEU A 25 1.89 1.67 -4.71
N ILE A 26 0.76 1.45 -4.05
CA ILE A 26 -0.38 0.74 -4.63
C ILE A 26 -1.22 1.74 -5.44
N GLN A 27 -1.14 1.66 -6.76
CA GLN A 27 -1.89 2.54 -7.66
C GLN A 27 -2.96 1.76 -8.43
N GLY A 28 -4.07 2.42 -8.76
CA GLY A 28 -5.16 1.79 -9.49
C GLY A 28 -6.40 2.66 -9.51
N ALA A 29 -7.48 2.17 -10.12
CA ALA A 29 -8.75 2.89 -10.17
C ALA A 29 -9.29 3.19 -8.77
N ARG A 30 -10.21 4.15 -8.68
CA ARG A 30 -10.93 4.40 -7.43
C ARG A 30 -11.80 3.18 -7.07
N ARG A 31 -11.93 2.90 -5.76
CA ARG A 31 -12.80 1.85 -5.20
C ARG A 31 -12.45 0.41 -5.59
N VAL A 32 -11.20 0.14 -5.99
CA VAL A 32 -10.74 -1.25 -6.23
C VAL A 32 -10.26 -1.96 -4.96
N GLY A 33 -10.22 -1.26 -3.80
CA GLY A 33 -9.84 -1.83 -2.50
C GLY A 33 -8.38 -1.62 -2.11
N LYS A 34 -7.69 -0.60 -2.62
CA LYS A 34 -6.26 -0.31 -2.32
C LYS A 34 -6.01 -0.11 -0.83
N SER A 35 -6.76 0.81 -0.20
CA SER A 35 -6.64 1.11 1.23
C SER A 35 -6.94 -0.13 2.08
N THR A 36 -7.99 -0.87 1.72
CA THR A 36 -8.39 -2.10 2.41
C THR A 36 -7.29 -3.15 2.40
N VAL A 37 -6.66 -3.42 1.24
CA VAL A 37 -5.59 -4.42 1.15
C VAL A 37 -4.31 -3.94 1.84
N ALA A 38 -4.01 -2.64 1.80
CA ALA A 38 -2.86 -2.06 2.50
C ALA A 38 -3.01 -2.21 4.02
N GLU A 39 -4.19 -1.92 4.56
CA GLU A 39 -4.49 -2.03 5.99
C GLU A 39 -4.53 -3.51 6.44
N GLU A 40 -5.14 -4.40 5.66
CA GLU A 40 -5.11 -5.84 5.91
C GLU A 40 -3.68 -6.38 5.95
N PHE A 41 -2.87 -6.00 4.97
CA PHE A 41 -1.47 -6.40 4.89
C PHE A 41 -0.69 -5.88 6.12
N ALA A 42 -0.89 -4.62 6.50
CA ALA A 42 -0.25 -4.03 7.67
C ALA A 42 -0.65 -4.76 8.95
N THR A 43 -1.94 -5.08 9.11
CA THR A 43 -2.46 -5.79 10.28
C THR A 43 -1.88 -7.21 10.43
N ASN A 44 -1.70 -7.91 9.31
CA ASN A 44 -1.24 -9.31 9.32
C ASN A 44 0.27 -9.45 9.36
N GLU A 45 1.01 -8.48 8.81
CA GLU A 45 2.43 -8.64 8.54
C GLU A 45 3.34 -7.77 9.40
N TYR A 46 2.78 -6.87 10.24
CA TYR A 46 3.52 -5.98 11.14
C TYR A 46 2.97 -6.01 12.55
N ASP A 47 3.82 -5.71 13.54
CA ASP A 47 3.42 -5.65 14.94
C ASP A 47 2.44 -4.49 15.20
N THR A 48 2.70 -3.34 14.57
CA THR A 48 1.85 -2.14 14.64
C THR A 48 1.87 -1.37 13.31
N HIS A 49 0.82 -0.60 13.05
CA HIS A 49 0.77 0.26 11.88
C HIS A 49 0.01 1.56 12.16
N ILE A 50 0.34 2.59 11.41
CA ILE A 50 -0.42 3.85 11.38
C ILE A 50 -0.95 4.04 9.97
N LEU A 51 -2.25 4.29 9.83
CA LEU A 51 -2.88 4.69 8.58
C LEU A 51 -3.16 6.19 8.62
N VAL A 52 -2.48 6.95 7.77
CA VAL A 52 -2.71 8.38 7.57
C VAL A 52 -3.56 8.55 6.33
N ASP A 53 -4.87 8.74 6.53
CA ASP A 53 -5.79 9.07 5.44
C ASP A 53 -5.72 10.56 5.12
N PHE A 54 -5.07 10.93 4.03
CA PHE A 54 -4.93 12.33 3.62
C PHE A 54 -6.23 12.96 3.10
N ALA A 55 -7.28 12.19 2.89
CA ALA A 55 -8.60 12.73 2.60
C ALA A 55 -9.32 13.23 3.87
N ALA A 56 -9.03 12.61 5.03
CA ALA A 56 -9.72 12.86 6.28
C ALA A 56 -8.85 13.46 7.40
N CYS A 57 -7.51 13.34 7.34
CA CYS A 57 -6.63 13.83 8.39
C CYS A 57 -6.68 15.36 8.55
N SER A 58 -6.29 15.84 9.74
CA SER A 58 -6.19 17.26 10.05
C SER A 58 -5.14 17.98 9.18
N SER A 59 -5.25 19.31 9.06
CA SER A 59 -4.21 20.13 8.42
C SER A 59 -2.87 19.99 9.13
N GLU A 60 -2.88 19.89 10.46
CA GLU A 60 -1.67 19.74 11.27
C GLU A 60 -0.89 18.48 10.89
N ILE A 61 -1.56 17.35 10.70
CA ILE A 61 -0.92 16.10 10.24
C ILE A 61 -0.37 16.26 8.83
N ARG A 62 -1.11 16.93 7.94
CA ARG A 62 -0.66 17.19 6.57
C ARG A 62 0.59 18.08 6.53
N ASP A 63 0.62 19.11 7.39
CA ASP A 63 1.70 20.08 7.47
C ASP A 63 2.98 19.56 8.14
N LEU A 64 2.92 18.43 8.86
CA LEU A 64 4.11 17.76 9.40
C LEU A 64 5.17 17.49 8.33
N PHE A 65 4.75 17.20 7.11
CA PHE A 65 5.63 16.82 6.01
C PHE A 65 6.19 18.02 5.23
N ASN A 66 5.85 19.25 5.62
CA ASN A 66 6.44 20.46 5.05
C ASN A 66 7.90 20.64 5.48
N ASP A 67 8.27 20.09 6.64
CA ASP A 67 9.63 20.12 7.16
C ASP A 67 10.09 18.72 7.56
N VAL A 68 10.97 18.15 6.77
CA VAL A 68 11.55 16.79 6.98
C VAL A 68 12.93 16.84 7.62
N SER A 69 13.35 17.98 8.16
CA SER A 69 14.66 18.12 8.84
C SER A 69 14.71 17.37 10.17
N ASP A 70 13.55 17.19 10.84
CA ASP A 70 13.42 16.45 12.08
C ASP A 70 12.35 15.33 11.94
N LEU A 71 12.79 14.16 11.51
CA LEU A 71 11.92 12.98 11.38
C LEU A 71 11.42 12.45 12.75
N ASN A 72 12.19 12.67 13.83
CA ASN A 72 11.74 12.27 15.16
C ASN A 72 10.47 13.02 15.57
N ARG A 73 10.42 14.31 15.27
CA ARG A 73 9.21 15.12 15.48
C ARG A 73 8.02 14.57 14.70
N ILE A 74 8.22 14.18 13.44
CA ILE A 74 7.15 13.60 12.60
C ILE A 74 6.63 12.32 13.24
N PHE A 75 7.51 11.37 13.58
CA PHE A 75 7.08 10.09 14.14
C PHE A 75 6.44 10.24 15.53
N MET A 76 6.97 11.11 16.38
CA MET A 76 6.37 11.40 17.68
C MET A 76 4.94 11.97 17.52
N ARG A 77 4.74 12.91 16.61
CA ARG A 77 3.41 13.50 16.37
C ARG A 77 2.43 12.49 15.80
N LEU A 78 2.85 11.64 14.88
CA LEU A 78 2.01 10.55 14.36
C LEU A 78 1.61 9.58 15.47
N GLN A 79 2.56 9.13 16.30
CA GLN A 79 2.27 8.24 17.43
C GLN A 79 1.28 8.85 18.43
N LEU A 80 1.42 10.13 18.75
CA LEU A 80 0.50 10.85 19.64
C LEU A 80 -0.90 10.98 19.04
N GLU A 81 -1.00 11.35 17.76
CA GLU A 81 -2.28 11.55 17.07
C GLU A 81 -3.08 10.25 16.96
N TYR A 82 -2.42 9.16 16.61
CA TYR A 82 -3.08 7.87 16.38
C TYR A 82 -3.09 6.96 17.61
N GLY A 83 -2.39 7.32 18.68
CA GLY A 83 -2.31 6.51 19.91
C GLY A 83 -1.59 5.18 19.70
N ILE A 84 -0.68 5.09 18.73
CA ILE A 84 0.02 3.86 18.34
C ILE A 84 1.52 4.03 18.53
N GLU A 85 2.14 3.10 19.23
CA GLU A 85 3.59 3.02 19.36
C GLU A 85 4.20 2.36 18.13
N LEU A 86 5.11 3.06 17.45
CA LEU A 86 5.88 2.53 16.33
C LEU A 86 7.14 1.81 16.82
N ARG A 87 7.40 0.62 16.28
CA ARG A 87 8.55 -0.23 16.59
C ARG A 87 9.46 -0.33 15.37
N GLU A 88 10.75 -0.05 15.58
CA GLU A 88 11.73 -0.09 14.51
C GLU A 88 11.76 -1.46 13.80
N ARG A 89 11.71 -1.45 12.48
CA ARG A 89 11.67 -2.61 11.57
C ARG A 89 10.48 -3.57 11.77
N LYS A 90 9.50 -3.20 12.61
CA LYS A 90 8.30 -4.00 12.91
C LYS A 90 7.01 -3.26 12.68
N SER A 91 7.08 -1.99 12.31
CA SER A 91 5.92 -1.16 12.02
C SER A 91 5.93 -0.67 10.59
N VAL A 92 4.73 -0.42 10.06
CA VAL A 92 4.52 0.20 8.75
C VAL A 92 3.65 1.45 8.89
N ILE A 93 3.95 2.46 8.10
CA ILE A 93 3.12 3.67 7.99
C ILE A 93 2.48 3.68 6.60
N ILE A 94 1.15 3.74 6.60
CA ILE A 94 0.35 3.78 5.37
C ILE A 94 -0.04 5.22 5.09
N PHE A 95 0.28 5.72 3.90
CA PHE A 95 -0.14 7.02 3.37
C PHE A 95 -1.26 6.81 2.37
N ASP A 96 -2.51 6.91 2.84
CA ASP A 96 -3.69 6.70 1.99
C ASP A 96 -4.07 7.99 1.25
N GLU A 97 -4.46 7.84 -0.03
CA GLU A 97 -4.78 8.93 -0.96
C GLU A 97 -3.63 9.97 -1.05
N VAL A 98 -2.38 9.49 -1.16
CA VAL A 98 -1.14 10.29 -1.10
C VAL A 98 -1.08 11.45 -2.10
N GLN A 99 -1.85 11.41 -3.19
CA GLN A 99 -1.95 12.52 -4.15
C GLN A 99 -2.57 13.79 -3.55
N LEU A 100 -3.22 13.70 -2.39
CA LEU A 100 -3.78 14.85 -1.66
C LEU A 100 -2.73 15.53 -0.75
N ALA A 101 -1.57 14.88 -0.55
CA ALA A 101 -0.48 15.38 0.28
C ALA A 101 0.86 15.30 -0.47
N PRO A 102 1.10 16.18 -1.46
CA PRO A 102 2.31 16.13 -2.27
C PRO A 102 3.62 16.19 -1.45
N LYS A 103 3.62 16.93 -0.35
CA LYS A 103 4.77 17.03 0.55
C LYS A 103 5.06 15.73 1.30
N ALA A 104 4.02 15.01 1.73
CA ALA A 104 4.18 13.69 2.33
C ALA A 104 4.80 12.70 1.33
N ARG A 105 4.36 12.74 0.07
CA ARG A 105 4.94 11.92 -0.98
C ARG A 105 6.42 12.27 -1.25
N GLN A 106 6.79 13.56 -1.27
CA GLN A 106 8.19 13.96 -1.40
C GLN A 106 9.02 13.52 -0.19
N ALA A 107 8.42 13.47 1.00
CA ALA A 107 9.07 13.02 2.23
C ALA A 107 9.49 11.54 2.20
N ILE A 108 8.85 10.70 1.39
CA ILE A 108 9.13 9.26 1.28
C ILE A 108 10.63 8.99 1.09
N LYS A 109 11.31 9.76 0.26
CA LYS A 109 12.75 9.63 0.06
C LYS A 109 13.55 9.71 1.38
N TYR A 110 13.19 10.64 2.24
CA TYR A 110 13.88 10.85 3.52
C TYR A 110 13.45 9.81 4.55
N LEU A 111 12.18 9.45 4.56
CA LEU A 111 11.59 8.46 5.44
C LEU A 111 12.15 7.05 5.17
N VAL A 112 12.25 6.64 3.92
CA VAL A 112 12.89 5.37 3.51
C VAL A 112 14.37 5.37 3.85
N LYS A 113 15.08 6.48 3.61
CA LYS A 113 16.50 6.60 3.95
C LYS A 113 16.78 6.50 5.44
N ASP A 114 15.85 6.95 6.29
CA ASP A 114 15.93 6.79 7.74
C ASP A 114 15.89 5.31 8.17
N GLY A 115 15.10 4.48 7.50
CA GLY A 115 15.11 3.02 7.60
C GLY A 115 14.44 2.43 8.83
N ARG A 116 13.84 3.23 9.73
CA ARG A 116 13.18 2.73 10.94
C ARG A 116 11.89 1.97 10.66
N TYR A 117 11.11 2.41 9.66
CA TYR A 117 9.79 1.85 9.36
C TYR A 117 9.65 1.55 7.88
N ASP A 118 8.71 0.68 7.53
CA ASP A 118 8.31 0.47 6.15
C ASP A 118 7.17 1.44 5.78
N TYR A 119 7.00 1.71 4.48
CA TYR A 119 6.01 2.67 3.99
C TYR A 119 5.20 2.09 2.85
N ILE A 120 3.87 2.21 2.96
CA ILE A 120 2.93 1.86 1.91
C ILE A 120 2.16 3.13 1.52
N GLU A 121 2.15 3.45 0.25
CA GLU A 121 1.36 4.54 -0.29
C GLU A 121 0.19 3.98 -1.09
N THR A 122 -0.97 4.60 -1.03
CA THR A 122 -2.07 4.33 -1.94
C THR A 122 -2.44 5.58 -2.72
N GLY A 123 -2.91 5.38 -3.95
CA GLY A 123 -3.35 6.52 -4.73
C GLY A 123 -4.06 6.15 -6.02
N SER A 124 -4.90 7.07 -6.48
CA SER A 124 -5.59 6.96 -7.75
C SER A 124 -4.65 7.30 -8.91
N LEU A 125 -4.53 6.40 -9.90
CA LEU A 125 -3.64 6.55 -11.05
C LEU A 125 -3.82 7.89 -11.78
N ILE A 126 -5.07 8.31 -12.00
CA ILE A 126 -5.40 9.56 -12.71
C ILE A 126 -5.00 10.77 -11.87
N SER A 127 -5.26 10.74 -10.57
CA SER A 127 -4.97 11.85 -9.66
C SER A 127 -3.47 12.00 -9.41
N ILE A 128 -2.74 10.88 -9.31
CA ILE A 128 -1.28 10.87 -9.22
C ILE A 128 -0.65 11.55 -10.44
N ARG A 129 -1.10 11.23 -11.66
CA ARG A 129 -0.57 11.83 -12.90
C ARG A 129 -0.89 13.32 -13.02
N LYS A 130 -2.03 13.80 -12.54
CA LYS A 130 -2.43 15.21 -12.59
C LYS A 130 -1.63 16.09 -11.63
N ASN A 131 -1.28 15.57 -10.46
CA ASN A 131 -0.65 16.33 -9.40
C ASN A 131 0.89 16.27 -9.43
N VAL A 132 1.50 15.65 -10.46
CA VAL A 132 2.96 15.44 -10.57
C VAL A 132 3.70 16.62 -11.21
N LYS A 133 3.01 17.69 -11.68
CA LYS A 133 3.67 18.77 -12.44
C LYS A 133 4.79 19.48 -11.69
N ASP A 134 4.82 19.40 -10.34
CA ASP A 134 5.81 20.10 -9.49
C ASP A 134 6.41 19.22 -8.38
N ILE A 135 6.33 17.87 -8.50
CA ILE A 135 6.79 16.97 -7.46
C ILE A 135 7.90 16.07 -8.00
N LEU A 136 9.02 16.03 -7.29
CA LEU A 136 10.04 15.02 -7.48
C LEU A 136 9.47 13.67 -7.06
N ILE A 137 9.24 12.77 -8.04
CA ILE A 137 8.81 11.39 -7.76
C ILE A 137 9.97 10.69 -7.04
N PRO A 138 9.73 10.10 -5.86
CA PRO A 138 10.79 9.36 -5.17
C PRO A 138 11.32 8.23 -6.05
N SER A 139 12.64 8.13 -6.16
CA SER A 139 13.31 6.96 -6.79
C SER A 139 13.22 5.73 -5.90
N GLU A 140 12.96 5.94 -4.63
CA GLU A 140 12.82 4.94 -3.57
C GLU A 140 11.38 4.38 -3.48
N GLU A 141 10.65 4.31 -4.61
CA GLU A 141 9.26 3.84 -4.67
C GLU A 141 9.11 2.70 -5.68
N VAL A 142 8.61 1.55 -5.22
CA VAL A 142 8.15 0.44 -6.07
C VAL A 142 6.65 0.61 -6.34
N LYS A 143 6.23 0.49 -7.61
CA LYS A 143 4.83 0.66 -8.02
C LYS A 143 4.16 -0.67 -8.27
N LEU A 144 3.09 -0.94 -7.53
CA LEU A 144 2.20 -2.06 -7.75
C LEU A 144 0.87 -1.57 -8.31
N HIS A 145 0.35 -2.28 -9.32
CA HIS A 145 -0.92 -1.93 -9.96
C HIS A 145 -2.04 -2.82 -9.45
N MET A 146 -3.04 -2.20 -8.83
CA MET A 146 -4.23 -2.89 -8.40
C MET A 146 -5.37 -2.65 -9.38
N TYR A 147 -5.86 -3.74 -9.96
CA TYR A 147 -7.00 -3.76 -10.88
C TYR A 147 -8.28 -4.14 -10.14
N PRO A 148 -9.48 -3.94 -10.74
CA PRO A 148 -10.68 -4.63 -10.29
C PRO A 148 -10.43 -6.13 -10.18
N MET A 149 -11.22 -6.84 -9.38
CA MET A 149 -11.10 -8.29 -9.25
C MET A 149 -11.15 -8.95 -10.62
N ASP A 150 -10.20 -9.82 -10.88
CA ASP A 150 -10.27 -10.72 -12.03
C ASP A 150 -11.20 -11.92 -11.71
N TYR A 151 -11.39 -12.81 -12.69
CA TYR A 151 -12.29 -13.94 -12.53
C TYR A 151 -11.86 -14.87 -11.38
N GLU A 152 -10.58 -15.09 -11.21
CA GLU A 152 -10.03 -15.94 -10.15
C GLU A 152 -10.26 -15.33 -8.76
N GLU A 153 -9.94 -14.04 -8.58
CA GLU A 153 -10.19 -13.31 -7.34
C GLU A 153 -11.69 -13.25 -7.01
N PHE A 154 -12.54 -13.08 -8.03
CA PHE A 154 -13.98 -13.10 -7.86
C PHE A 154 -14.49 -14.48 -7.39
N LYS A 155 -13.96 -15.57 -7.96
CA LYS A 155 -14.29 -16.92 -7.50
C LYS A 155 -13.82 -17.19 -6.08
N TRP A 156 -12.63 -16.71 -5.71
CA TRP A 156 -12.17 -16.79 -4.31
C TRP A 156 -13.11 -16.05 -3.35
N ALA A 157 -13.59 -14.87 -3.76
CA ALA A 157 -14.55 -14.09 -2.97
C ALA A 157 -15.88 -14.82 -2.74
N LEU A 158 -16.27 -15.70 -3.67
CA LEU A 158 -17.45 -16.60 -3.55
C LEU A 158 -17.15 -17.92 -2.80
N GLY A 159 -15.89 -18.16 -2.39
CA GLY A 159 -15.47 -19.41 -1.77
C GLY A 159 -15.29 -20.57 -2.77
N ASP A 160 -15.35 -20.30 -4.07
CA ASP A 160 -15.24 -21.30 -5.13
C ASP A 160 -13.80 -21.45 -5.63
N THR A 161 -12.99 -22.20 -4.90
CA THR A 161 -11.62 -22.54 -5.30
C THR A 161 -11.58 -23.74 -6.24
N ALA A 162 -12.60 -24.63 -6.20
CA ALA A 162 -12.64 -25.85 -6.99
C ALA A 162 -12.72 -25.56 -8.49
N THR A 163 -13.60 -24.64 -8.90
CA THR A 163 -13.70 -24.20 -10.30
C THR A 163 -12.37 -23.63 -10.83
N ILE A 164 -11.65 -22.85 -10.02
CA ILE A 164 -10.37 -22.28 -10.42
C ILE A 164 -9.32 -23.36 -10.63
N ASN A 165 -9.19 -24.30 -9.68
CA ASN A 165 -8.24 -25.40 -9.80
C ASN A 165 -8.52 -26.26 -11.05
N LEU A 166 -9.79 -26.53 -11.34
CA LEU A 166 -10.21 -27.27 -12.54
C LEU A 166 -9.82 -26.51 -13.82
N LEU A 167 -10.15 -25.21 -13.90
CA LEU A 167 -9.84 -24.37 -15.07
C LEU A 167 -8.32 -24.28 -15.29
N GLN A 168 -7.54 -24.06 -14.25
CA GLN A 168 -6.08 -24.03 -14.32
C GLN A 168 -5.50 -25.37 -14.78
N GLY A 169 -6.03 -26.49 -14.26
CA GLY A 169 -5.65 -27.83 -14.69
C GLY A 169 -5.93 -28.07 -16.17
N CYS A 170 -7.14 -27.73 -16.64
CA CYS A 170 -7.51 -27.86 -18.04
C CYS A 170 -6.64 -26.98 -18.96
N PHE A 171 -6.38 -25.74 -18.55
CA PHE A 171 -5.52 -24.82 -19.30
C PHE A 171 -4.07 -25.33 -19.39
N HIS A 172 -3.52 -25.79 -18.27
CA HIS A 172 -2.15 -26.32 -18.21
C HIS A 172 -1.99 -27.58 -19.08
N ASN A 173 -2.97 -28.50 -18.99
CA ASN A 173 -2.94 -29.77 -19.72
C ASN A 173 -3.49 -29.66 -21.15
N ARG A 174 -3.96 -28.47 -21.58
CA ARG A 174 -4.61 -28.23 -22.87
C ARG A 174 -5.79 -29.19 -23.13
N THR A 175 -6.57 -29.46 -22.09
CA THR A 175 -7.79 -30.31 -22.16
C THR A 175 -9.04 -29.43 -22.11
N SER A 176 -10.15 -29.89 -22.73
CA SER A 176 -11.44 -29.25 -22.57
C SER A 176 -12.01 -29.48 -21.17
N LEU A 177 -12.97 -28.65 -20.75
CA LEU A 177 -13.69 -28.80 -19.46
C LEU A 177 -14.64 -30.00 -19.42
N GLY A 178 -14.62 -30.85 -20.43
CA GLY A 178 -15.49 -32.02 -20.63
C GLY A 178 -16.60 -31.69 -21.63
N ASP A 179 -16.83 -32.57 -22.55
CA ASP A 179 -18.04 -32.68 -23.34
C ASP A 179 -19.12 -33.39 -22.55
#